data_fa4eac931c5afe0ad224bc775411deac
#
_entry.id   fa4eac931c5afe0ad224bc775411deac
#
_cell.length_a   1.000
_cell.length_b   1.000
_cell.length_c   1.000
_cell.angle_alpha   90.00
_cell.angle_beta   90.00
_cell.angle_gamma   90.00
#
_symmetry.space_group_name_H-M   'P 1'
#
loop_
_entity.id
_entity.type
_entity.pdbx_description
1 polymer ?
#
loop_
_entity_poly.entity_id
_entity_poly.type
_entity_poly.pdbx_seq_one_letter_code
_entity_poly.pdbx_strand_id
1 'polypeptide(L)'
;MMASAMSSAEWLAGYISDLPTPFDESGEIDWAAFAKICERQIEAGAAAVVVAETAGEASNLTTTEHDAIVRAAVSIAQGRIRVIAGAGSNSTGQAIELVRRAERAGADAVLSVVPYYNKQMQAGISAHFQAIASATGLPIILHDVPSRTSRDLADDTLARLARSRQFIGLRDGTGDITRPMRLRSLLPPGFRLLSGEDATGLAFLANGGDGSVSMISNVAPGLCQAIYSNCRQGRSQSARYLFNRLVRLTSCLTKESPAALKFAMCLLGFMHPNTRLPIVELAESAKAEVASAIAEIGDEDLACPSENWRGPRLRDDPAAAFHRRVK
;
A
#
# COMPACT_ATOMS: atom_id res chain seq x y z
N MET A 1 6.09 -27.65 24.65
CA MET A 1 7.20 -27.00 23.93
C MET A 1 6.71 -26.63 22.54
N MET A 2 6.09 -25.46 22.39
CA MET A 2 5.84 -24.86 21.07
C MET A 2 6.68 -23.61 20.97
N ALA A 3 7.86 -23.72 20.34
CA ALA A 3 8.60 -22.57 19.88
C ALA A 3 7.79 -22.00 18.69
N SER A 4 6.97 -21.00 18.96
CA SER A 4 6.40 -20.14 17.92
C SER A 4 7.60 -19.56 17.16
N ALA A 5 7.81 -20.02 15.93
CA ALA A 5 8.72 -19.40 15.00
C ALA A 5 8.24 -17.96 14.82
N MET A 6 8.92 -17.02 15.46
CA MET A 6 8.65 -15.59 15.28
C MET A 6 8.91 -15.29 13.81
N SER A 7 7.84 -15.00 13.09
CA SER A 7 7.87 -14.60 11.70
C SER A 7 8.85 -13.45 11.55
N SER A 8 9.95 -13.67 10.85
CA SER A 8 10.84 -12.57 10.47
C SER A 8 10.03 -11.63 9.57
N ALA A 9 10.10 -10.32 9.78
CA ALA A 9 9.40 -9.35 8.95
C ALA A 9 10.06 -9.19 7.56
N GLU A 10 10.88 -10.13 7.13
CA GLU A 10 11.62 -10.09 5.86
C GLU A 10 10.72 -9.97 4.64
N TRP A 11 9.55 -10.62 4.70
CA TRP A 11 8.54 -10.55 3.64
C TRP A 11 7.95 -9.14 3.47
N LEU A 12 7.99 -8.30 4.51
CA LEU A 12 7.43 -6.94 4.51
C LEU A 12 8.43 -5.98 3.84
N ALA A 13 8.65 -6.19 2.56
CA ALA A 13 9.55 -5.41 1.71
C ALA A 13 9.08 -5.52 0.24
N GLY A 14 9.45 -4.58 -0.59
CA GLY A 14 8.98 -4.56 -1.98
C GLY A 14 7.76 -3.67 -2.16
N TYR A 15 7.04 -3.86 -3.25
CA TYR A 15 5.75 -3.21 -3.36
C TYR A 15 4.65 -4.10 -2.79
N ILE A 16 3.76 -3.46 -2.07
CA ILE A 16 2.57 -4.03 -1.46
C ILE A 16 1.39 -3.27 -2.05
N SER A 17 0.39 -3.95 -2.57
CA SER A 17 -0.74 -3.28 -3.22
C SER A 17 -1.86 -3.01 -2.22
N ASP A 18 -2.28 -1.74 -2.11
CA ASP A 18 -3.47 -1.33 -1.36
C ASP A 18 -4.69 -1.49 -2.28
N LEU A 19 -5.44 -2.60 -2.11
CA LEU A 19 -6.50 -3.00 -3.03
C LEU A 19 -7.77 -2.16 -2.87
N PRO A 20 -8.37 -1.67 -3.97
CA PRO A 20 -9.71 -1.12 -3.91
C PRO A 20 -10.75 -2.22 -3.62
N THR A 21 -11.83 -1.86 -2.95
CA THR A 21 -13.03 -2.70 -2.84
C THR A 21 -13.94 -2.39 -4.04
N PRO A 22 -14.08 -3.30 -5.01
CA PRO A 22 -14.97 -3.07 -6.14
C PRO A 22 -16.43 -3.14 -5.70
N PHE A 23 -17.23 -2.19 -6.17
CA PHE A 23 -18.68 -2.20 -6.03
C PHE A 23 -19.32 -2.32 -7.41
N ASP A 24 -20.42 -3.05 -7.50
CA ASP A 24 -21.25 -3.13 -8.69
C ASP A 24 -22.16 -1.89 -8.86
N GLU A 25 -23.03 -1.90 -9.86
CA GLU A 25 -23.98 -0.80 -10.14
C GLU A 25 -25.00 -0.58 -9.01
N SER A 26 -25.27 -1.61 -8.20
CA SER A 26 -26.17 -1.52 -7.05
C SER A 26 -25.46 -1.03 -5.76
N GLY A 27 -24.12 -0.90 -5.79
CA GLY A 27 -23.30 -0.53 -4.65
C GLY A 27 -22.93 -1.72 -3.74
N GLU A 28 -23.24 -2.95 -4.15
CA GLU A 28 -22.81 -4.16 -3.47
C GLU A 28 -21.38 -4.55 -3.88
N ILE A 29 -20.71 -5.38 -3.07
CA ILE A 29 -19.34 -5.80 -3.38
C ILE A 29 -19.33 -6.74 -4.58
N ASP A 30 -18.60 -6.37 -5.63
CA ASP A 30 -18.33 -7.23 -6.79
C ASP A 30 -17.20 -8.23 -6.47
N TRP A 31 -17.58 -9.41 -6.04
CA TRP A 31 -16.65 -10.47 -5.67
C TRP A 31 -15.84 -11.02 -6.85
N ALA A 32 -16.40 -10.99 -8.07
CA ALA A 32 -15.69 -11.44 -9.26
C ALA A 32 -14.57 -10.47 -9.66
N ALA A 33 -14.86 -9.17 -9.61
CA ALA A 33 -13.85 -8.13 -9.81
C ALA A 33 -12.79 -8.17 -8.70
N PHE A 34 -13.19 -8.35 -7.44
CA PHE A 34 -12.26 -8.46 -6.32
C PHE A 34 -11.29 -9.62 -6.50
N ALA A 35 -11.77 -10.79 -6.90
CA ALA A 35 -10.92 -11.94 -7.18
C ALA A 35 -9.92 -11.67 -8.30
N LYS A 36 -10.35 -11.05 -9.41
CA LYS A 36 -9.46 -10.67 -10.53
C LYS A 36 -8.35 -9.70 -10.08
N ILE A 37 -8.68 -8.72 -9.24
CA ILE A 37 -7.70 -7.75 -8.72
C ILE A 37 -6.69 -8.45 -7.82
N CYS A 38 -7.13 -9.35 -6.94
CA CYS A 38 -6.23 -10.14 -6.09
C CYS A 38 -5.28 -11.01 -6.93
N GLU A 39 -5.80 -11.79 -7.89
CA GLU A 39 -4.98 -12.66 -8.75
C GLU A 39 -3.97 -11.84 -9.55
N ARG A 40 -4.36 -10.68 -10.09
CA ARG A 40 -3.44 -9.78 -10.78
C ARG A 40 -2.21 -9.41 -9.93
N GLN A 41 -2.38 -9.15 -8.63
CA GLN A 41 -1.25 -8.81 -7.76
C GLN A 41 -0.38 -10.02 -7.43
N ILE A 42 -0.99 -11.21 -7.31
CA ILE A 42 -0.27 -12.47 -7.12
C ILE A 42 0.62 -12.75 -8.34
N GLU A 43 0.05 -12.67 -9.54
CA GLU A 43 0.76 -12.88 -10.82
C GLU A 43 1.88 -11.85 -11.04
N ALA A 44 1.66 -10.62 -10.61
CA ALA A 44 2.65 -9.54 -10.73
C ALA A 44 3.78 -9.63 -9.70
N GLY A 45 3.71 -10.55 -8.73
CA GLY A 45 4.75 -10.75 -7.73
C GLY A 45 4.78 -9.66 -6.65
N ALA A 46 3.63 -9.10 -6.28
CA ALA A 46 3.53 -8.22 -5.11
C ALA A 46 3.98 -8.96 -3.85
N ALA A 47 4.62 -8.27 -2.91
CA ALA A 47 5.06 -8.88 -1.66
C ALA A 47 3.89 -9.22 -0.73
N ALA A 48 2.85 -8.40 -0.77
CA ALA A 48 1.61 -8.57 -0.03
C ALA A 48 0.50 -7.75 -0.69
N VAL A 49 -0.74 -8.00 -0.27
CA VAL A 49 -1.88 -7.12 -0.52
C VAL A 49 -2.43 -6.56 0.78
N VAL A 50 -2.84 -5.30 0.77
CA VAL A 50 -3.61 -4.68 1.85
C VAL A 50 -5.07 -4.63 1.40
N VAL A 51 -5.98 -5.05 2.25
CA VAL A 51 -7.43 -5.04 1.98
C VAL A 51 -8.19 -4.31 3.07
N ALA A 52 -9.34 -3.74 2.73
CA ALA A 52 -10.18 -2.98 3.64
C ALA A 52 -9.40 -1.86 4.37
N GLU A 53 -8.66 -1.07 3.59
CA GLU A 53 -7.88 0.09 4.04
C GLU A 53 -8.26 1.31 3.20
N THR A 54 -7.38 2.27 2.98
CA THR A 54 -7.67 3.55 2.32
C THR A 54 -8.24 3.37 0.91
N ALA A 55 -7.53 2.62 0.05
CA ALA A 55 -8.00 2.33 -1.30
C ALA A 55 -9.29 1.50 -1.32
N GLY A 56 -9.46 0.64 -0.32
CA GLY A 56 -10.60 -0.24 -0.14
C GLY A 56 -11.82 0.42 0.52
N GLU A 57 -11.82 1.74 0.72
CA GLU A 57 -12.94 2.48 1.34
C GLU A 57 -13.36 1.92 2.71
N ALA A 58 -12.40 1.57 3.57
CA ALA A 58 -12.64 0.92 4.85
C ALA A 58 -13.72 1.61 5.72
N SER A 59 -13.78 2.96 5.68
CA SER A 59 -14.76 3.74 6.43
C SER A 59 -16.21 3.57 5.94
N ASN A 60 -16.40 3.09 4.72
CA ASN A 60 -17.70 2.92 4.06
C ASN A 60 -18.18 1.46 4.09
N LEU A 61 -17.39 0.58 4.68
CA LEU A 61 -17.72 -0.84 4.84
C LEU A 61 -18.41 -1.09 6.17
N THR A 62 -19.45 -1.90 6.15
CA THR A 62 -19.97 -2.49 7.37
C THR A 62 -18.97 -3.47 7.96
N THR A 63 -19.07 -3.76 9.24
CA THR A 63 -18.19 -4.74 9.89
C THR A 63 -18.28 -6.13 9.24
N THR A 64 -19.46 -6.50 8.73
CA THR A 64 -19.69 -7.77 8.03
C THR A 64 -18.98 -7.80 6.68
N GLU A 65 -19.05 -6.72 5.91
CA GLU A 65 -18.36 -6.60 4.64
C GLU A 65 -16.83 -6.59 4.82
N HIS A 66 -16.35 -5.86 5.83
CA HIS A 66 -14.93 -5.88 6.18
C HIS A 66 -14.42 -7.30 6.44
N ASP A 67 -15.12 -8.07 7.29
CA ASP A 67 -14.78 -9.47 7.59
C ASP A 67 -14.84 -10.35 6.33
N ALA A 68 -15.85 -10.17 5.49
CA ALA A 68 -16.02 -10.91 4.24
C ALA A 68 -14.89 -10.63 3.24
N ILE A 69 -14.46 -9.37 3.09
CA ILE A 69 -13.34 -8.98 2.21
C ILE A 69 -12.04 -9.62 2.68
N VAL A 70 -11.74 -9.58 3.98
CA VAL A 70 -10.52 -10.19 4.53
C VAL A 70 -10.53 -11.71 4.29
N ARG A 71 -11.64 -12.40 4.57
CA ARG A 71 -11.79 -13.84 4.30
C ARG A 71 -11.65 -14.17 2.82
N ALA A 72 -12.26 -13.39 1.94
CA ALA A 72 -12.15 -13.59 0.50
C ALA A 72 -10.70 -13.44 0.03
N ALA A 73 -10.00 -12.39 0.48
CA ALA A 73 -8.58 -12.19 0.14
C ALA A 73 -7.72 -13.37 0.61
N VAL A 74 -7.88 -13.84 1.84
CA VAL A 74 -7.16 -15.00 2.38
C VAL A 74 -7.47 -16.28 1.59
N SER A 75 -8.74 -16.48 1.23
CA SER A 75 -9.17 -17.64 0.44
C SER A 75 -8.59 -17.61 -0.98
N ILE A 76 -8.52 -16.45 -1.62
CA ILE A 76 -7.93 -16.28 -2.94
C ILE A 76 -6.41 -16.41 -2.88
N ALA A 77 -5.79 -15.81 -1.88
CA ALA A 77 -4.33 -15.84 -1.70
C ALA A 77 -3.78 -17.28 -1.57
N GLN A 78 -4.45 -18.17 -0.83
CA GLN A 78 -4.03 -19.56 -0.62
C GLN A 78 -2.55 -19.71 -0.25
N GLY A 79 -2.01 -18.75 0.50
CA GLY A 79 -0.59 -18.71 0.89
C GLY A 79 0.39 -18.29 -0.22
N ARG A 80 -0.10 -17.99 -1.45
CA ARG A 80 0.75 -17.50 -2.56
C ARG A 80 1.22 -16.06 -2.35
N ILE A 81 0.47 -15.28 -1.59
CA ILE A 81 0.78 -13.89 -1.23
C ILE A 81 0.31 -13.64 0.21
N ARG A 82 0.95 -12.71 0.91
CA ARG A 82 0.53 -12.29 2.24
C ARG A 82 -0.65 -11.34 2.19
N VAL A 83 -1.59 -11.49 3.12
CA VAL A 83 -2.78 -10.65 3.26
C VAL A 83 -2.67 -9.81 4.52
N ILE A 84 -2.66 -8.50 4.35
CA ILE A 84 -2.66 -7.50 5.43
C ILE A 84 -4.06 -6.92 5.51
N ALA A 85 -4.72 -7.05 6.66
CA ALA A 85 -6.04 -6.45 6.85
C ALA A 85 -5.93 -5.03 7.43
N GLY A 86 -6.62 -4.06 6.84
CA GLY A 86 -6.83 -2.75 7.45
C GLY A 86 -7.64 -2.92 8.73
N ALA A 87 -7.10 -2.52 9.88
CA ALA A 87 -7.74 -2.73 11.18
C ALA A 87 -7.55 -1.52 12.10
N GLY A 88 -7.58 -0.32 11.52
CA GLY A 88 -7.49 0.95 12.25
C GLY A 88 -8.86 1.58 12.50
N SER A 89 -8.95 2.30 13.61
CA SER A 89 -10.11 3.13 13.94
C SER A 89 -9.69 4.26 14.89
N ASN A 90 -10.48 5.32 14.94
CA ASN A 90 -10.34 6.34 15.97
C ASN A 90 -10.88 5.91 17.34
N SER A 91 -11.59 4.80 17.42
CA SER A 91 -12.02 4.13 18.65
C SER A 91 -11.14 2.92 18.94
N THR A 92 -10.47 2.91 20.09
CA THR A 92 -9.63 1.77 20.51
C THR A 92 -10.43 0.47 20.59
N GLY A 93 -11.66 0.52 21.11
CA GLY A 93 -12.53 -0.66 21.19
C GLY A 93 -12.89 -1.22 19.82
N GLN A 94 -13.19 -0.35 18.85
CA GLN A 94 -13.47 -0.76 17.48
C GLN A 94 -12.22 -1.33 16.79
N ALA A 95 -11.05 -0.71 16.96
CA ALA A 95 -9.80 -1.22 16.42
C ALA A 95 -9.47 -2.62 16.97
N ILE A 96 -9.69 -2.85 18.28
CA ILE A 96 -9.55 -4.16 18.91
C ILE A 96 -10.49 -5.20 18.28
N GLU A 97 -11.73 -4.84 18.02
CA GLU A 97 -12.66 -5.77 17.35
C GLU A 97 -12.21 -6.10 15.93
N LEU A 98 -11.75 -5.10 15.16
CA LEU A 98 -11.24 -5.31 13.80
C LEU A 98 -10.02 -6.25 13.78
N VAL A 99 -9.04 -6.06 14.68
CA VAL A 99 -7.85 -6.94 14.68
C VAL A 99 -8.20 -8.37 15.06
N ARG A 100 -9.14 -8.58 15.99
CA ARG A 100 -9.65 -9.90 16.35
C ARG A 100 -10.37 -10.60 15.20
N ARG A 101 -11.13 -9.84 14.42
CA ARG A 101 -11.81 -10.36 13.21
C ARG A 101 -10.80 -10.71 12.13
N ALA A 102 -9.81 -9.86 11.88
CA ALA A 102 -8.72 -10.12 10.93
C ALA A 102 -7.95 -11.42 11.29
N GLU A 103 -7.65 -11.61 12.57
CA GLU A 103 -7.01 -12.84 13.07
C GLU A 103 -7.87 -14.08 12.82
N ARG A 104 -9.17 -14.03 13.15
CA ARG A 104 -10.11 -15.13 12.87
C ARG A 104 -10.32 -15.39 11.38
N ALA A 105 -10.16 -14.36 10.54
CA ALA A 105 -10.24 -14.49 9.09
C ALA A 105 -8.97 -15.08 8.46
N GLY A 106 -7.87 -15.20 9.23
CA GLY A 106 -6.62 -15.78 8.77
C GLY A 106 -5.67 -14.79 8.08
N ALA A 107 -5.81 -13.48 8.34
CA ALA A 107 -4.86 -12.49 7.85
C ALA A 107 -3.45 -12.76 8.39
N ASP A 108 -2.41 -12.41 7.62
CA ASP A 108 -1.01 -12.58 8.02
C ASP A 108 -0.51 -11.44 8.92
N ALA A 109 -1.10 -10.25 8.79
CA ALA A 109 -0.81 -9.07 9.59
C ALA A 109 -1.98 -8.09 9.55
N VAL A 110 -1.92 -7.09 10.41
CA VAL A 110 -2.85 -5.96 10.39
C VAL A 110 -2.13 -4.63 10.16
N LEU A 111 -2.79 -3.73 9.46
CA LEU A 111 -2.38 -2.34 9.27
C LEU A 111 -3.31 -1.45 10.09
N SER A 112 -2.76 -0.72 11.06
CA SER A 112 -3.54 0.11 11.97
C SER A 112 -3.11 1.57 11.91
N VAL A 113 -4.05 2.43 11.50
CA VAL A 113 -3.81 3.87 11.34
C VAL A 113 -3.81 4.59 12.69
N VAL A 114 -3.00 5.65 12.80
CA VAL A 114 -3.07 6.59 13.93
C VAL A 114 -4.51 7.06 14.12
N PRO A 115 -5.06 7.01 15.37
CA PRO A 115 -6.43 7.45 15.60
C PRO A 115 -6.65 8.89 15.09
N TYR A 116 -7.71 9.09 14.35
CA TYR A 116 -8.05 10.35 13.69
C TYR A 116 -9.19 11.07 14.41
N TYR A 117 -9.39 12.36 14.13
CA TYR A 117 -10.46 13.21 14.63
C TYR A 117 -10.29 13.63 16.11
N ASN A 118 -9.94 12.73 17.02
CA ASN A 118 -9.94 12.91 18.48
C ASN A 118 -8.82 13.85 19.01
N LYS A 119 -7.87 14.28 18.16
CA LYS A 119 -6.72 15.14 18.50
C LYS A 119 -5.92 14.67 19.73
N GLN A 120 -5.75 13.37 19.86
CA GLN A 120 -5.03 12.74 20.99
C GLN A 120 -3.56 13.15 21.07
N MET A 121 -3.02 13.10 22.29
CA MET A 121 -1.59 13.28 22.54
C MET A 121 -0.82 11.98 22.22
N GLN A 122 0.51 12.07 22.09
CA GLN A 122 1.40 10.93 21.82
C GLN A 122 1.25 9.79 22.85
N ALA A 123 1.00 10.12 24.12
CA ALA A 123 0.70 9.13 25.15
C ALA A 123 -0.58 8.33 24.85
N GLY A 124 -1.63 9.01 24.36
CA GLY A 124 -2.87 8.37 23.94
C GLY A 124 -2.69 7.49 22.72
N ILE A 125 -1.91 7.94 21.71
CA ILE A 125 -1.55 7.14 20.53
C ILE A 125 -0.80 5.87 20.97
N SER A 126 0.18 6.00 21.86
CA SER A 126 0.93 4.85 22.39
C SER A 126 0.02 3.87 23.12
N ALA A 127 -0.86 4.35 24.00
CA ALA A 127 -1.79 3.49 24.74
C ALA A 127 -2.79 2.78 23.82
N HIS A 128 -3.27 3.46 22.77
CA HIS A 128 -4.14 2.90 21.74
C HIS A 128 -3.48 1.69 21.05
N PHE A 129 -2.27 1.85 20.52
CA PHE A 129 -1.57 0.77 19.83
C PHE A 129 -1.17 -0.37 20.77
N GLN A 130 -0.80 -0.07 22.02
CA GLN A 130 -0.52 -1.11 23.02
C GLN A 130 -1.77 -1.94 23.36
N ALA A 131 -2.93 -1.30 23.47
CA ALA A 131 -4.20 -1.99 23.68
C ALA A 131 -4.58 -2.90 22.50
N ILE A 132 -4.34 -2.45 21.27
CA ILE A 132 -4.52 -3.26 20.06
C ILE A 132 -3.57 -4.45 20.08
N ALA A 133 -2.29 -4.23 20.37
CA ALA A 133 -1.29 -5.29 20.42
C ALA A 133 -1.62 -6.36 21.47
N SER A 134 -2.20 -5.96 22.61
CA SER A 134 -2.64 -6.89 23.65
C SER A 134 -3.87 -7.73 23.27
N ALA A 135 -4.55 -7.39 22.17
CA ALA A 135 -5.81 -8.01 21.78
C ALA A 135 -5.70 -9.05 20.65
N THR A 136 -4.53 -9.19 20.04
CA THR A 136 -4.28 -10.12 18.92
C THR A 136 -2.87 -10.69 18.96
N GLY A 137 -2.67 -11.87 18.39
CA GLY A 137 -1.35 -12.45 18.13
C GLY A 137 -0.73 -12.03 16.78
N LEU A 138 -1.47 -11.30 15.94
CA LEU A 138 -0.98 -10.90 14.62
C LEU A 138 0.12 -9.83 14.71
N PRO A 139 1.07 -9.85 13.77
CA PRO A 139 1.98 -8.74 13.54
C PRO A 139 1.21 -7.47 13.18
N ILE A 140 1.68 -6.33 13.69
CA ILE A 140 1.04 -5.02 13.48
C ILE A 140 1.97 -4.12 12.68
N ILE A 141 1.44 -3.52 11.62
CA ILE A 141 2.07 -2.45 10.86
C ILE A 141 1.37 -1.15 11.27
N LEU A 142 2.14 -0.20 11.77
CA LEU A 142 1.62 1.12 12.12
C LEU A 142 1.42 1.94 10.85
N HIS A 143 0.34 2.74 10.78
CA HIS A 143 0.08 3.61 9.64
C HIS A 143 0.02 5.07 10.11
N ASP A 144 0.99 5.87 9.68
CA ASP A 144 1.10 7.29 9.97
C ASP A 144 0.81 8.10 8.70
N VAL A 145 -0.30 8.82 8.70
CA VAL A 145 -0.78 9.61 7.55
C VAL A 145 -1.38 10.94 8.02
N PRO A 146 -0.56 11.90 8.46
CA PRO A 146 -1.01 13.16 9.09
C PRO A 146 -1.96 13.98 8.22
N SER A 147 -1.85 13.87 6.89
CA SER A 147 -2.75 14.52 5.93
C SER A 147 -4.22 14.09 6.09
N ARG A 148 -4.47 12.87 6.63
CA ARG A 148 -5.81 12.34 6.89
C ARG A 148 -6.17 12.31 8.36
N THR A 149 -5.20 12.07 9.25
CA THR A 149 -5.44 11.92 10.69
C THR A 149 -5.32 13.21 11.47
N SER A 150 -4.74 14.27 10.89
CA SER A 150 -4.40 15.54 11.55
C SER A 150 -3.49 15.37 12.79
N ARG A 151 -2.90 14.18 12.96
CA ARG A 151 -1.91 13.84 13.99
C ARG A 151 -0.90 12.89 13.39
N ASP A 152 0.36 13.15 13.67
CA ASP A 152 1.50 12.32 13.35
C ASP A 152 1.83 11.33 14.48
N LEU A 153 2.53 10.29 14.13
CA LEU A 153 3.21 9.41 15.08
C LEU A 153 4.65 9.91 15.24
N ALA A 154 4.92 10.60 16.35
CA ALA A 154 6.25 11.13 16.63
C ALA A 154 7.31 10.02 16.65
N ASP A 155 8.52 10.31 16.14
CA ASP A 155 9.61 9.34 16.01
C ASP A 155 9.94 8.67 17.35
N ASP A 156 9.95 9.41 18.48
CA ASP A 156 10.16 8.84 19.81
C ASP A 156 9.05 7.90 20.26
N THR A 157 7.80 8.19 19.89
CA THR A 157 6.65 7.32 20.20
C THR A 157 6.73 6.04 19.39
N LEU A 158 7.05 6.14 18.10
CA LEU A 158 7.31 5.01 17.25
C LEU A 158 8.45 4.14 17.79
N ALA A 159 9.58 4.75 18.18
CA ALA A 159 10.72 4.02 18.73
C ALA A 159 10.37 3.24 20.01
N ARG A 160 9.51 3.81 20.87
CA ARG A 160 9.01 3.09 22.06
C ARG A 160 8.12 1.91 21.70
N LEU A 161 7.19 2.09 20.76
CA LEU A 161 6.29 1.00 20.27
C LEU A 161 7.10 -0.12 19.62
N ALA A 162 8.07 0.23 18.78
CA ALA A 162 8.90 -0.73 18.05
C ALA A 162 9.78 -1.64 18.94
N ARG A 163 9.88 -1.36 20.26
CA ARG A 163 10.53 -2.28 21.22
C ARG A 163 9.72 -3.58 21.38
N SER A 164 8.42 -3.55 21.16
CA SER A 164 7.60 -4.76 21.08
C SER A 164 7.74 -5.37 19.70
N ARG A 165 8.13 -6.65 19.65
CA ARG A 165 8.31 -7.41 18.43
C ARG A 165 7.01 -7.61 17.61
N GLN A 166 5.87 -7.29 18.21
CA GLN A 166 4.59 -7.36 17.53
C GLN A 166 4.39 -6.22 16.52
N PHE A 167 5.03 -5.06 16.76
CA PHE A 167 5.09 -3.98 15.79
C PHE A 167 6.25 -4.24 14.82
N ILE A 168 5.93 -4.64 13.60
CA ILE A 168 6.92 -5.11 12.62
C ILE A 168 7.31 -4.07 11.57
N GLY A 169 6.56 -2.99 11.45
CA GLY A 169 6.82 -1.95 10.46
C GLY A 169 5.94 -0.71 10.59
N LEU A 170 6.27 0.26 9.77
CA LEU A 170 5.56 1.52 9.58
C LEU A 170 5.20 1.70 8.10
N ARG A 171 3.92 1.98 7.80
CA ARG A 171 3.50 2.63 6.56
C ARG A 171 3.58 4.14 6.81
N ASP A 172 4.53 4.79 6.18
CA ASP A 172 4.81 6.22 6.35
C ASP A 172 4.15 7.03 5.22
N GLY A 173 3.06 7.69 5.54
CA GLY A 173 2.32 8.62 4.67
C GLY A 173 2.58 10.09 5.00
N THR A 174 3.71 10.42 5.63
CA THR A 174 4.06 11.81 5.96
C THR A 174 4.59 12.59 4.77
N GLY A 175 5.12 11.90 3.75
CA GLY A 175 5.83 12.52 2.63
C GLY A 175 7.24 13.03 2.99
N ASP A 176 7.69 12.88 4.23
CA ASP A 176 9.04 13.27 4.66
C ASP A 176 10.08 12.22 4.20
N ILE A 177 10.71 12.50 3.07
CA ILE A 177 11.72 11.62 2.48
C ILE A 177 12.99 11.47 3.32
N THR A 178 13.19 12.31 4.33
CA THR A 178 14.35 12.24 5.23
C THR A 178 14.08 11.37 6.46
N ARG A 179 12.81 11.10 6.75
CA ARG A 179 12.39 10.33 7.92
C ARG A 179 12.97 8.92 7.98
N PRO A 180 13.09 8.15 6.89
CA PRO A 180 13.71 6.82 6.94
C PRO A 180 15.14 6.85 7.51
N MET A 181 15.95 7.83 7.11
CA MET A 181 17.33 7.95 7.61
C MET A 181 17.37 8.21 9.14
N ARG A 182 16.48 9.08 9.64
CA ARG A 182 16.38 9.35 11.09
C ARG A 182 15.91 8.11 11.85
N LEU A 183 14.88 7.45 11.34
CA LEU A 183 14.27 6.29 11.97
C LEU A 183 15.21 5.09 12.06
N ARG A 184 16.08 4.88 11.06
CA ARG A 184 17.04 3.76 11.08
C ARG A 184 17.97 3.77 12.27
N SER A 185 18.30 4.95 12.82
CA SER A 185 19.10 5.07 14.04
C SER A 185 18.33 4.81 15.34
N LEU A 186 16.99 4.88 15.30
CA LEU A 186 16.13 4.80 16.48
C LEU A 186 15.44 3.45 16.63
N LEU A 187 15.24 2.74 15.49
CA LEU A 187 14.41 1.54 15.43
C LEU A 187 15.26 0.26 15.54
N PRO A 188 14.70 -0.81 16.11
CA PRO A 188 15.41 -2.08 16.18
C PRO A 188 15.68 -2.66 14.79
N PRO A 189 16.77 -3.46 14.66
CA PRO A 189 17.03 -4.19 13.42
C PRO A 189 15.82 -5.04 13.00
N GLY A 190 15.50 -5.03 11.71
CA GLY A 190 14.37 -5.80 11.16
C GLY A 190 13.01 -5.09 11.20
N PHE A 191 12.87 -3.95 11.87
CA PHE A 191 11.67 -3.12 11.75
C PHE A 191 11.60 -2.52 10.34
N ARG A 192 10.46 -2.67 9.66
CA ARG A 192 10.29 -2.30 8.26
C ARG A 192 9.72 -0.90 8.09
N LEU A 193 10.31 -0.15 7.15
CA LEU A 193 9.88 1.19 6.77
C LEU A 193 9.31 1.15 5.35
N LEU A 194 8.01 1.37 5.22
CA LEU A 194 7.29 1.34 3.95
C LEU A 194 6.78 2.75 3.63
N SER A 195 7.03 3.22 2.40
CA SER A 195 6.36 4.43 1.93
C SER A 195 4.85 4.21 1.84
N GLY A 196 4.08 5.15 2.35
CA GLY A 196 2.62 5.21 2.18
C GLY A 196 2.19 6.18 1.08
N GLU A 197 3.15 6.86 0.44
CA GLU A 197 2.93 7.86 -0.59
C GLU A 197 3.62 7.47 -1.90
N ASP A 198 2.84 7.21 -2.95
CA ASP A 198 3.39 6.83 -4.25
C ASP A 198 4.27 7.94 -4.84
N ALA A 199 3.92 9.22 -4.64
CA ALA A 199 4.66 10.35 -5.20
C ALA A 199 6.10 10.46 -4.67
N THR A 200 6.35 10.08 -3.42
CA THR A 200 7.67 10.14 -2.78
C THR A 200 8.33 8.76 -2.63
N GLY A 201 7.66 7.71 -3.09
CA GLY A 201 8.07 6.31 -2.87
C GLY A 201 9.49 6.00 -3.33
N LEU A 202 9.89 6.47 -4.51
CA LEU A 202 11.26 6.28 -5.01
C LEU A 202 12.31 6.96 -4.12
N ALA A 203 12.06 8.19 -3.69
CA ALA A 203 12.98 8.92 -2.81
C ALA A 203 13.04 8.28 -1.42
N PHE A 204 11.90 7.79 -0.90
CA PHE A 204 11.82 7.06 0.36
C PHE A 204 12.65 5.78 0.33
N LEU A 205 12.57 5.00 -0.76
CA LEU A 205 13.39 3.80 -0.96
C LEU A 205 14.89 4.15 -1.03
N ALA A 206 15.26 5.20 -1.76
CA ALA A 206 16.65 5.66 -1.88
C ALA A 206 17.24 6.11 -0.53
N ASN A 207 16.41 6.57 0.40
CA ASN A 207 16.80 6.99 1.75
C ASN A 207 16.69 5.88 2.81
N GLY A 208 16.60 4.62 2.42
CA GLY A 208 16.64 3.49 3.33
C GLY A 208 15.29 2.87 3.66
N GLY A 209 14.23 3.18 2.90
CA GLY A 209 12.97 2.44 2.95
C GLY A 209 13.11 0.99 2.48
N ASP A 210 12.27 0.10 3.01
CA ASP A 210 12.26 -1.33 2.63
C ASP A 210 11.29 -1.63 1.49
N GLY A 211 10.28 -0.77 1.29
CA GLY A 211 9.23 -0.99 0.31
C GLY A 211 8.20 0.15 0.29
N SER A 212 7.06 -0.13 -0.34
CA SER A 212 5.93 0.80 -0.41
C SER A 212 4.60 0.06 -0.30
N VAL A 213 3.62 0.70 0.35
CA VAL A 213 2.20 0.32 0.25
C VAL A 213 1.58 1.28 -0.75
N SER A 214 1.27 0.79 -1.93
CA SER A 214 1.06 1.57 -3.15
C SER A 214 -0.36 1.40 -3.69
N MET A 215 -0.99 2.49 -4.08
CA MET A 215 -2.23 2.48 -4.84
C MET A 215 -1.98 2.36 -6.34
N ILE A 216 -0.92 2.99 -6.85
CA ILE A 216 -0.59 2.96 -8.28
C ILE A 216 -0.20 1.57 -8.76
N SER A 217 0.22 0.68 -7.87
CA SER A 217 0.51 -0.72 -8.17
C SER A 217 -0.71 -1.52 -8.62
N ASN A 218 -1.93 -1.05 -8.35
CA ASN A 218 -3.14 -1.65 -8.91
C ASN A 218 -3.24 -1.41 -10.42
N VAL A 219 -2.75 -0.26 -10.89
CA VAL A 219 -2.78 0.14 -12.31
C VAL A 219 -1.59 -0.42 -13.06
N ALA A 220 -0.37 -0.24 -12.54
CA ALA A 220 0.87 -0.61 -13.21
C ALA A 220 1.79 -1.46 -12.32
N PRO A 221 1.39 -2.70 -11.96
CA PRO A 221 2.14 -3.55 -11.03
C PRO A 221 3.53 -3.90 -11.57
N GLY A 222 3.67 -4.12 -12.87
CA GLY A 222 4.94 -4.43 -13.51
C GLY A 222 5.98 -3.31 -13.36
N LEU A 223 5.57 -2.05 -13.54
CA LEU A 223 6.44 -0.89 -13.31
C LEU A 223 6.84 -0.77 -11.84
N CYS A 224 5.90 -0.96 -10.92
CA CYS A 224 6.20 -0.92 -9.49
C CYS A 224 7.25 -1.97 -9.10
N GLN A 225 7.11 -3.20 -9.60
CA GLN A 225 8.09 -4.27 -9.39
C GLN A 225 9.46 -3.93 -9.99
N ALA A 226 9.48 -3.36 -11.19
CA ALA A 226 10.73 -2.98 -11.84
C ALA A 226 11.43 -1.83 -11.11
N ILE A 227 10.69 -0.82 -10.68
CA ILE A 227 11.23 0.30 -9.91
C ILE A 227 11.87 -0.23 -8.62
N TYR A 228 11.14 -1.05 -7.85
CA TYR A 228 11.66 -1.63 -6.63
C TYR A 228 12.92 -2.48 -6.88
N SER A 229 12.89 -3.36 -7.88
CA SER A 229 14.02 -4.23 -8.23
C SER A 229 15.27 -3.43 -8.63
N ASN A 230 15.11 -2.35 -9.41
CA ASN A 230 16.22 -1.48 -9.77
C ASN A 230 16.76 -0.70 -8.55
N CYS A 231 15.91 -0.23 -7.64
CA CYS A 231 16.35 0.38 -6.38
C CYS A 231 17.21 -0.59 -5.56
N ARG A 232 16.74 -1.83 -5.39
CA ARG A 232 17.46 -2.88 -4.64
C ARG A 232 18.81 -3.23 -5.23
N GLN A 233 18.95 -3.10 -6.54
CA GLN A 233 20.20 -3.38 -7.28
C GLN A 233 21.11 -2.15 -7.42
N GLY A 234 20.78 -1.03 -6.77
CA GLY A 234 21.54 0.21 -6.86
C GLY A 234 21.47 0.92 -8.22
N ARG A 235 20.53 0.53 -9.10
CA ARG A 235 20.35 1.11 -10.44
C ARG A 235 19.45 2.34 -10.39
N SER A 236 19.89 3.38 -9.71
CA SER A 236 19.08 4.57 -9.41
C SER A 236 18.60 5.31 -10.66
N GLN A 237 19.39 5.36 -11.72
CA GLN A 237 19.00 6.01 -12.99
C GLN A 237 17.84 5.25 -13.66
N SER A 238 17.93 3.92 -13.73
CA SER A 238 16.86 3.08 -14.29
C SER A 238 15.58 3.18 -13.47
N ALA A 239 15.70 3.13 -12.14
CA ALA A 239 14.55 3.29 -11.25
C ALA A 239 13.87 4.65 -11.46
N ARG A 240 14.64 5.73 -11.58
CA ARG A 240 14.11 7.08 -11.85
C ARG A 240 13.46 7.19 -13.22
N TYR A 241 14.05 6.60 -14.25
CA TYR A 241 13.47 6.59 -15.59
C TYR A 241 12.08 5.91 -15.60
N LEU A 242 11.96 4.73 -14.96
CA LEU A 242 10.69 4.02 -14.83
C LEU A 242 9.68 4.79 -13.98
N PHE A 243 10.12 5.38 -12.88
CA PHE A 243 9.25 6.16 -12.00
C PHE A 243 8.67 7.39 -12.71
N ASN A 244 9.47 8.07 -13.54
CA ASN A 244 9.00 9.24 -14.30
C ASN A 244 7.79 8.93 -15.19
N ARG A 245 7.63 7.69 -15.64
CA ARG A 245 6.47 7.25 -16.44
C ARG A 245 5.18 7.18 -15.61
N LEU A 246 5.31 7.05 -14.29
CA LEU A 246 4.18 6.98 -13.35
C LEU A 246 3.81 8.34 -12.74
N VAL A 247 4.66 9.37 -12.85
CA VAL A 247 4.51 10.63 -12.12
C VAL A 247 3.15 11.29 -12.37
N ARG A 248 2.71 11.34 -13.63
CA ARG A 248 1.45 11.98 -13.99
C ARG A 248 0.26 11.22 -13.42
N LEU A 249 0.23 9.90 -13.60
CA LEU A 249 -0.82 9.06 -13.03
C LEU A 249 -0.83 9.11 -11.49
N THR A 250 0.34 9.05 -10.86
CA THR A 250 0.46 9.20 -9.41
C THR A 250 -0.15 10.50 -8.91
N SER A 251 0.10 11.62 -9.61
CA SER A 251 -0.49 12.92 -9.26
C SER A 251 -2.02 12.90 -9.35
N CYS A 252 -2.59 12.30 -10.40
CA CYS A 252 -4.04 12.17 -10.55
C CYS A 252 -4.65 11.30 -9.43
N LEU A 253 -4.04 10.15 -9.14
CA LEU A 253 -4.57 9.22 -8.12
C LEU A 253 -4.50 9.82 -6.70
N THR A 254 -3.47 10.61 -6.40
CA THR A 254 -3.31 11.22 -5.07
C THR A 254 -4.35 12.29 -4.79
N LYS A 255 -4.74 13.08 -5.80
CA LYS A 255 -5.71 14.18 -5.64
C LYS A 255 -7.10 13.69 -5.23
N GLU A 256 -7.60 12.65 -5.88
CA GLU A 256 -9.00 12.21 -5.83
C GLU A 256 -9.13 10.72 -5.42
N SER A 257 -8.24 10.25 -4.55
CA SER A 257 -8.28 8.87 -4.05
C SER A 257 -9.45 8.66 -3.06
N PRO A 258 -10.18 7.50 -3.16
CA PRO A 258 -9.95 6.36 -4.03
C PRO A 258 -10.71 6.41 -5.38
N ALA A 259 -11.55 7.42 -5.62
CA ALA A 259 -12.38 7.50 -6.84
C ALA A 259 -11.53 7.46 -8.12
N ALA A 260 -10.38 8.18 -8.14
CA ALA A 260 -9.46 8.17 -9.27
C ALA A 260 -8.85 6.79 -9.54
N LEU A 261 -8.49 6.06 -8.48
CA LEU A 261 -8.00 4.69 -8.61
C LEU A 261 -9.06 3.76 -9.21
N LYS A 262 -10.29 3.82 -8.71
CA LYS A 262 -11.39 2.99 -9.23
C LYS A 262 -11.71 3.31 -10.68
N PHE A 263 -11.71 4.58 -11.05
CA PHE A 263 -11.88 4.98 -12.44
C PHE A 263 -10.73 4.47 -13.33
N ALA A 264 -9.49 4.57 -12.89
CA ALA A 264 -8.34 4.02 -13.60
C ALA A 264 -8.48 2.49 -13.81
N MET A 265 -8.88 1.76 -12.77
CA MET A 265 -9.11 0.31 -12.85
C MET A 265 -10.31 -0.05 -13.74
N CYS A 266 -11.32 0.82 -13.80
CA CYS A 266 -12.45 0.68 -14.73
C CYS A 266 -12.00 0.82 -16.20
N LEU A 267 -11.18 1.81 -16.52
CA LEU A 267 -10.62 1.97 -17.87
C LEU A 267 -9.82 0.74 -18.31
N LEU A 268 -9.20 0.03 -17.37
CA LEU A 268 -8.48 -1.21 -17.64
C LEU A 268 -9.37 -2.46 -17.64
N GLY A 269 -10.69 -2.33 -17.42
CA GLY A 269 -11.65 -3.43 -17.46
C GLY A 269 -11.63 -4.37 -16.24
N PHE A 270 -11.10 -3.91 -15.10
CA PHE A 270 -11.02 -4.73 -13.89
C PHE A 270 -12.23 -4.61 -12.97
N MET A 271 -12.90 -3.46 -12.93
CA MET A 271 -14.02 -3.20 -12.02
C MET A 271 -14.90 -2.06 -12.51
N HIS A 272 -16.08 -1.89 -11.92
CA HIS A 272 -16.90 -0.70 -12.08
C HIS A 272 -16.31 0.47 -11.25
N PRO A 273 -16.44 1.75 -11.68
CA PRO A 273 -15.82 2.90 -10.99
C PRO A 273 -16.56 3.33 -9.72
N ASN A 274 -17.68 2.69 -9.37
CA ASN A 274 -18.52 3.07 -8.25
C ASN A 274 -17.78 3.18 -6.93
N THR A 275 -18.12 4.24 -6.19
CA THR A 275 -17.73 4.50 -4.80
C THR A 275 -18.96 4.61 -3.93
N ARG A 276 -18.81 4.51 -2.62
CA ARG A 276 -19.89 4.78 -1.65
C ARG A 276 -19.75 6.17 -1.04
N LEU A 277 -20.86 6.83 -0.79
CA LEU A 277 -20.85 8.12 -0.09
C LEU A 277 -20.07 8.02 1.25
N PRO A 278 -19.32 9.07 1.63
CA PRO A 278 -19.30 10.41 1.06
C PRO A 278 -18.40 10.59 -0.18
N ILE A 279 -17.75 9.54 -0.67
CA ILE A 279 -16.93 9.59 -1.87
C ILE A 279 -17.86 9.59 -3.07
N VAL A 280 -17.69 10.57 -3.94
CA VAL A 280 -18.51 10.75 -5.14
C VAL A 280 -17.74 10.40 -6.40
N GLU A 281 -18.46 10.24 -7.49
CA GLU A 281 -17.87 10.04 -8.82
C GLU A 281 -16.96 11.22 -9.21
N LEU A 282 -15.90 10.92 -9.98
CA LEU A 282 -14.99 11.95 -10.48
C LEU A 282 -15.69 12.94 -11.41
N ALA A 283 -15.29 14.20 -11.34
CA ALA A 283 -15.65 15.20 -12.34
C ALA A 283 -15.05 14.80 -13.71
N GLU A 284 -15.73 15.19 -14.80
CA GLU A 284 -15.31 14.85 -16.17
C GLU A 284 -13.89 15.32 -16.50
N SER A 285 -13.47 16.49 -15.98
CA SER A 285 -12.11 16.97 -16.13
C SER A 285 -11.07 16.03 -15.48
N ALA A 286 -11.35 15.52 -14.28
CA ALA A 286 -10.48 14.57 -13.57
C ALA A 286 -10.46 13.20 -14.29
N LYS A 287 -11.59 12.73 -14.82
CA LYS A 287 -11.66 11.53 -15.64
C LYS A 287 -10.77 11.65 -16.88
N ALA A 288 -10.82 12.80 -17.58
CA ALA A 288 -9.98 13.05 -18.73
C ALA A 288 -8.48 13.08 -18.39
N GLU A 289 -8.10 13.68 -17.22
CA GLU A 289 -6.72 13.68 -16.73
C GLU A 289 -6.23 12.25 -16.47
N VAL A 290 -7.01 11.42 -15.79
CA VAL A 290 -6.66 10.02 -15.50
C VAL A 290 -6.54 9.21 -16.79
N ALA A 291 -7.50 9.33 -17.71
CA ALA A 291 -7.46 8.61 -19.00
C ALA A 291 -6.21 8.99 -19.80
N SER A 292 -5.89 10.29 -19.89
CA SER A 292 -4.70 10.77 -20.58
C SER A 292 -3.40 10.26 -19.91
N ALA A 293 -3.36 10.22 -18.57
CA ALA A 293 -2.19 9.72 -17.84
C ALA A 293 -1.99 8.20 -18.05
N ILE A 294 -3.06 7.41 -18.16
CA ILE A 294 -2.99 5.98 -18.47
C ILE A 294 -2.50 5.77 -19.91
N ALA A 295 -3.00 6.55 -20.87
CA ALA A 295 -2.60 6.43 -22.27
C ALA A 295 -1.10 6.73 -22.51
N GLU A 296 -0.44 7.45 -21.62
CA GLU A 296 1.01 7.69 -21.66
C GLU A 296 1.83 6.51 -21.14
N ILE A 297 1.20 5.59 -20.41
CA ILE A 297 1.81 4.35 -19.93
C ILE A 297 1.55 3.29 -20.99
N GLY A 298 2.58 2.76 -21.64
CA GLY A 298 2.40 1.75 -22.69
C GLY A 298 1.74 0.47 -22.13
N ASP A 299 1.02 -0.25 -23.00
CA ASP A 299 0.30 -1.49 -22.64
C ASP A 299 1.21 -2.53 -21.96
N GLU A 300 2.49 -2.60 -22.36
CA GLU A 300 3.49 -3.49 -21.75
C GLU A 300 3.70 -3.23 -20.25
N ASP A 301 3.55 -1.98 -19.81
CA ASP A 301 3.75 -1.59 -18.41
C ASP A 301 2.49 -1.70 -17.57
N LEU A 302 1.34 -1.70 -18.23
CA LEU A 302 0.03 -1.95 -17.61
C LEU A 302 -0.23 -3.46 -17.44
N ALA A 303 0.45 -4.30 -18.20
CA ALA A 303 0.35 -5.76 -18.09
C ALA A 303 1.02 -6.29 -16.81
N CYS A 304 0.57 -7.47 -16.37
CA CYS A 304 1.34 -8.25 -15.39
C CYS A 304 2.64 -8.71 -16.04
N PRO A 305 3.77 -8.67 -15.30
CA PRO A 305 5.03 -9.21 -15.82
C PRO A 305 4.83 -10.70 -16.12
N SER A 306 5.08 -11.11 -17.37
CA SER A 306 5.24 -12.54 -17.68
C SER A 306 6.51 -13.05 -17.02
N GLU A 307 6.66 -14.37 -16.82
CA GLU A 307 7.88 -15.00 -16.27
C GLU A 307 9.18 -14.54 -16.97
N ASN A 308 9.09 -14.06 -18.20
CA ASN A 308 10.19 -13.52 -19.01
C ASN A 308 10.26 -11.99 -19.05
N TRP A 309 9.41 -11.29 -18.31
CA TRP A 309 9.41 -9.82 -18.32
C TRP A 309 10.66 -9.29 -17.62
N ARG A 310 11.56 -8.69 -18.41
CA ARG A 310 12.85 -8.14 -17.92
C ARG A 310 12.83 -6.62 -17.76
N GLY A 311 11.66 -6.00 -17.82
CA GLY A 311 11.52 -4.55 -17.90
C GLY A 311 11.89 -4.00 -19.29
N PRO A 312 11.57 -2.72 -19.56
CA PRO A 312 11.99 -2.08 -20.78
C PRO A 312 13.52 -2.16 -20.91
N ARG A 313 14.02 -2.62 -22.05
CA ARG A 313 15.45 -2.69 -22.31
C ARG A 313 16.02 -1.28 -22.35
N LEU A 314 17.12 -1.03 -21.65
CA LEU A 314 17.84 0.26 -21.61
C LEU A 314 18.27 0.81 -23.00
N ARG A 315 17.87 0.16 -24.10
CA ARG A 315 18.17 0.66 -25.47
C ARG A 315 17.48 1.97 -25.81
N ASP A 316 16.40 2.29 -25.10
CA ASP A 316 15.59 3.50 -25.34
C ASP A 316 15.84 4.61 -24.31
N ASP A 317 16.87 4.49 -23.46
CA ASP A 317 17.28 5.53 -22.52
C ASP A 317 17.98 6.68 -23.31
N PRO A 318 17.35 7.88 -23.38
CA PRO A 318 17.95 9.04 -24.04
C PRO A 318 19.30 9.45 -23.45
N ALA A 319 19.56 9.15 -22.17
CA ALA A 319 20.82 9.40 -21.49
C ALA A 319 21.95 8.49 -22.01
N ALA A 320 21.64 7.25 -22.38
CA ALA A 320 22.60 6.34 -22.99
C ALA A 320 23.02 6.77 -24.41
N ALA A 321 22.14 7.49 -25.12
CA ALA A 321 22.43 8.07 -26.43
C ALA A 321 23.36 9.30 -26.32
N PHE A 322 23.28 10.06 -25.22
CA PHE A 322 24.11 11.24 -25.00
C PHE A 322 25.57 10.88 -24.74
N HIS A 323 25.85 9.84 -23.97
CA HIS A 323 27.22 9.38 -23.68
C HIS A 323 27.94 8.75 -24.89
N ARG A 324 27.23 8.36 -25.95
CA ARG A 324 27.85 7.86 -27.20
C ARG A 324 28.24 8.96 -28.19
N ARG A 325 27.78 10.20 -27.99
CA ARG A 325 28.12 11.36 -28.85
C ARG A 325 29.30 12.21 -28.34
N VAL A 326 29.83 11.89 -27.16
CA VAL A 326 30.90 12.66 -26.49
C VAL A 326 32.21 11.83 -26.39
N LYS A 327 32.32 10.74 -27.14
CA LYS A 327 33.60 10.01 -27.33
C LYS A 327 34.06 10.14 -28.75
#